data_5bf405a813cfad3f050622755928cf9f
#
_entry.id   5bf405a813cfad3f050622755928cf9f
#
_cell.length_a   1.000
_cell.length_b   1.000
_cell.length_c   1.000
_cell.angle_alpha   90.00
_cell.angle_beta   90.00
_cell.angle_gamma   90.00
#
_symmetry.space_group_name_H-M   'P 1'
#
loop_
_entity.id
_entity.type
_entity.pdbx_description
1 polymer ?
#
loop_
_entity_poly.entity_id
_entity_poly.type
_entity_poly.pdbx_seq_one_letter_code
_entity_poly.pdbx_strand_id
1 'polypeptide(L)'
;MIRRRSPVKAAAAAAIILLAGGLAACSSGGGGNSASGNSPIVACGDLALAGPYAQIGESDNWGAEAYFKSVNKAGGINGHKVTYVTLNNQSNAAQSELDAQKCVETYHAQFIIGPESGADTESALPIAIAHKTILISLSSGWQTNGYPANELTSYGFPGFYDVFAEDQIASVQNLIVPRHYTRVALLEDNCGSVCLANQATVQGLAAKDGFQLVSTQIDQVGATDVTPQVLAMLAAKPQIILFGLVPGTDSITAIRAIRAQDPSIPISECSACELPSFISAAGGASVMQNIYVLGSMQDWLTAAEQGTSAQEKATATGLKAYMAGMTAAGLGNENAIDNSQEGWDAGLEISWAIQQAGNLNETTIMQKLQHLDINTLGILWDRTPSNYESYTGVEAAMEIISPSGTPSLYK
;
A
#
# COMPACT_ATOMS: atom_id res chain seq x y z
N MET A 1 13.58 -36.01 6.19
CA MET A 1 14.99 -35.63 5.93
C MET A 1 15.03 -34.10 6.01
N ILE A 2 15.50 -33.58 7.12
CA ILE A 2 15.55 -32.15 7.41
C ILE A 2 16.79 -31.58 6.72
N ARG A 3 16.60 -30.77 5.67
CA ARG A 3 17.72 -30.01 5.07
C ARG A 3 17.98 -28.77 5.96
N ARG A 4 19.13 -28.80 6.63
CA ARG A 4 19.69 -27.62 7.31
C ARG A 4 19.97 -26.53 6.27
N ARG A 5 19.34 -25.37 6.42
CA ARG A 5 19.69 -24.15 5.68
C ARG A 5 20.95 -23.55 6.31
N SER A 6 21.93 -23.25 5.48
CA SER A 6 23.14 -22.52 5.86
C SER A 6 22.77 -21.07 6.18
N PRO A 7 23.44 -20.41 7.12
CA PRO A 7 23.16 -19.01 7.41
C PRO A 7 23.64 -18.13 6.25
N VAL A 8 22.70 -17.49 5.57
CA VAL A 8 22.98 -16.40 4.64
C VAL A 8 23.50 -15.23 5.48
N LYS A 9 24.67 -14.73 5.14
CA LYS A 9 25.23 -13.53 5.76
C LYS A 9 24.39 -12.35 5.31
N ALA A 10 23.55 -11.84 6.20
CA ALA A 10 22.84 -10.59 6.03
C ALA A 10 23.85 -9.43 6.01
N ALA A 11 24.15 -8.95 4.83
CA ALA A 11 24.74 -7.63 4.65
C ALA A 11 23.59 -6.62 4.68
N ALA A 12 23.23 -6.19 5.87
CA ALA A 12 22.25 -5.14 6.07
C ALA A 12 22.85 -3.81 5.56
N ALA A 13 22.56 -3.47 4.32
CA ALA A 13 22.72 -2.10 3.84
C ALA A 13 21.52 -1.28 4.29
N ALA A 14 21.54 -0.83 5.52
CA ALA A 14 20.60 0.17 6.01
C ALA A 14 20.90 1.49 5.29
N ALA A 15 20.08 1.84 4.31
CA ALA A 15 20.10 3.19 3.73
C ALA A 15 19.44 4.15 4.73
N ILE A 16 20.20 4.50 5.75
CA ILE A 16 19.82 5.54 6.71
C ILE A 16 20.01 6.88 6.02
N ILE A 17 18.90 7.57 5.71
CA ILE A 17 18.95 8.99 5.37
C ILE A 17 19.26 9.75 6.65
N LEU A 18 20.55 9.88 6.96
CA LEU A 18 21.04 10.78 8.01
C LEU A 18 20.87 12.23 7.54
N LEU A 19 19.90 12.94 8.09
CA LEU A 19 19.86 14.39 8.09
C LEU A 19 21.02 14.92 8.98
N ALA A 20 22.26 14.90 8.43
CA ALA A 20 23.37 15.56 9.06
C ALA A 20 23.41 17.01 8.60
N GLY A 21 23.00 17.93 9.46
CA GLY A 21 23.23 19.36 9.29
C GLY A 21 24.73 19.67 9.25
N GLY A 22 25.28 19.85 8.06
CA GLY A 22 26.63 20.33 7.84
C GLY A 22 26.69 21.85 7.91
N LEU A 23 27.29 22.39 8.94
CA LEU A 23 27.76 23.77 8.99
C LEU A 23 28.88 23.95 7.96
N ALA A 24 28.56 24.55 6.80
CA ALA A 24 29.57 24.94 5.83
C ALA A 24 30.12 26.32 6.18
N ALA A 25 31.41 26.36 6.46
CA ALA A 25 32.19 27.59 6.63
C ALA A 25 32.24 28.37 5.31
N CYS A 26 31.97 29.67 5.37
CA CYS A 26 32.17 30.61 4.29
C CYS A 26 33.64 30.70 3.91
N SER A 27 33.97 30.40 2.63
CA SER A 27 35.15 30.94 1.96
C SER A 27 34.71 31.75 0.76
N SER A 28 34.98 33.05 0.82
CA SER A 28 34.77 34.01 -0.25
C SER A 28 35.81 33.80 -1.36
N GLY A 29 35.35 33.57 -2.58
CA GLY A 29 36.20 33.53 -3.78
C GLY A 29 35.37 33.59 -5.04
N GLY A 30 35.48 34.68 -5.77
CA GLY A 30 34.94 35.20 -6.98
C GLY A 30 34.28 34.35 -8.05
N GLY A 31 33.22 34.89 -8.58
CA GLY A 31 32.84 34.98 -9.99
C GLY A 31 32.60 33.73 -10.78
N GLY A 32 31.34 33.41 -11.01
CA GLY A 32 30.90 32.47 -12.03
C GLY A 32 29.49 32.03 -11.75
N ASN A 33 28.47 32.78 -12.18
CA ASN A 33 27.09 32.34 -12.19
C ASN A 33 26.91 31.22 -13.21
N SER A 34 27.25 30.02 -12.84
CA SER A 34 26.77 28.80 -13.48
C SER A 34 25.72 28.20 -12.55
N ALA A 35 24.49 28.68 -12.67
CA ALA A 35 23.33 27.89 -12.19
C ALA A 35 23.22 26.65 -13.08
N SER A 36 24.12 25.70 -12.88
CA SER A 36 23.96 24.32 -13.32
C SER A 36 22.91 23.71 -12.41
N GLY A 37 21.66 24.17 -12.51
CA GLY A 37 20.55 23.53 -11.88
C GLY A 37 20.38 22.15 -12.50
N ASN A 38 20.54 21.08 -11.71
CA ASN A 38 20.18 19.74 -12.15
C ASN A 38 18.73 19.76 -12.66
N SER A 39 18.50 19.18 -13.85
CA SER A 39 17.14 19.05 -14.37
C SER A 39 16.23 18.38 -13.35
N PRO A 40 14.99 18.85 -13.15
CA PRO A 40 14.09 18.23 -12.21
C PRO A 40 13.74 16.81 -12.64
N ILE A 41 13.49 15.95 -11.67
CA ILE A 41 12.84 14.66 -11.87
C ILE A 41 11.34 14.95 -11.94
N VAL A 42 10.64 14.33 -12.89
CA VAL A 42 9.18 14.44 -12.99
C VAL A 42 8.56 13.09 -12.62
N ALA A 43 7.75 13.08 -11.59
CA ALA A 43 6.90 11.96 -11.19
C ALA A 43 5.43 12.37 -11.40
N CYS A 44 4.63 11.47 -11.95
CA CYS A 44 3.23 11.69 -12.29
C CYS A 44 2.37 10.64 -11.60
N GLY A 45 1.46 11.08 -10.73
CA GLY A 45 0.44 10.22 -10.13
C GLY A 45 -0.70 9.98 -11.13
N ASP A 46 -1.01 8.74 -11.42
CA ASP A 46 -2.21 8.28 -12.10
C ASP A 46 -3.09 7.62 -11.04
N LEU A 47 -3.92 8.41 -10.37
CA LEU A 47 -4.57 8.01 -9.13
C LEU A 47 -6.09 8.21 -9.17
N ALA A 48 -6.83 7.34 -8.48
CA ALA A 48 -8.27 7.42 -8.37
C ALA A 48 -8.68 8.50 -7.35
N LEU A 49 -8.89 9.74 -7.79
CA LEU A 49 -9.41 10.80 -6.94
C LEU A 49 -10.94 10.93 -7.02
N ALA A 50 -11.59 9.96 -7.65
CA ALA A 50 -13.04 9.81 -7.75
C ALA A 50 -13.38 8.35 -8.10
N GLY A 51 -14.63 7.92 -7.81
CA GLY A 51 -15.07 6.56 -8.10
C GLY A 51 -14.88 5.61 -6.93
N PRO A 52 -15.00 4.29 -7.14
CA PRO A 52 -14.91 3.29 -6.07
C PRO A 52 -13.60 3.29 -5.28
N TYR A 53 -12.48 3.54 -5.95
CA TYR A 53 -11.14 3.57 -5.34
C TYR A 53 -10.73 4.95 -4.80
N ALA A 54 -11.63 5.94 -4.76
CA ALA A 54 -11.27 7.33 -4.44
C ALA A 54 -10.60 7.48 -3.07
N GLN A 55 -11.03 6.72 -2.07
CA GLN A 55 -10.44 6.80 -0.72
C GLN A 55 -8.98 6.32 -0.72
N ILE A 56 -8.69 5.26 -1.47
CA ILE A 56 -7.34 4.71 -1.62
C ILE A 56 -6.48 5.73 -2.36
N GLY A 57 -6.87 6.12 -3.59
CA GLY A 57 -6.06 7.00 -4.42
C GLY A 57 -5.84 8.41 -3.86
N GLU A 58 -6.80 8.96 -3.10
CA GLU A 58 -6.57 10.19 -2.33
C GLU A 58 -5.51 9.99 -1.25
N SER A 59 -5.54 8.87 -0.54
CA SER A 59 -4.57 8.56 0.51
C SER A 59 -3.18 8.34 -0.09
N ASP A 60 -3.06 7.60 -1.17
CA ASP A 60 -1.82 7.40 -1.92
C ASP A 60 -1.21 8.73 -2.38
N ASN A 61 -2.06 9.62 -2.91
CA ASN A 61 -1.62 10.94 -3.31
C ASN A 61 -1.05 11.75 -2.15
N TRP A 62 -1.65 11.66 -0.96
CA TRP A 62 -1.11 12.34 0.23
C TRP A 62 0.29 11.84 0.57
N GLY A 63 0.49 10.53 0.56
CA GLY A 63 1.78 9.92 0.86
C GLY A 63 2.87 10.32 -0.14
N ALA A 64 2.59 10.20 -1.43
CA ALA A 64 3.52 10.59 -2.49
C ALA A 64 3.87 12.09 -2.43
N GLU A 65 2.85 12.95 -2.26
CA GLU A 65 3.04 14.38 -2.15
C GLU A 65 3.89 14.76 -0.92
N ALA A 66 3.60 14.17 0.24
CA ALA A 66 4.34 14.39 1.48
C ALA A 66 5.80 13.94 1.33
N TYR A 67 6.02 12.78 0.70
CA TYR A 67 7.36 12.28 0.43
C TYR A 67 8.18 13.25 -0.42
N PHE A 68 7.67 13.63 -1.59
CA PHE A 68 8.42 14.52 -2.50
C PHE A 68 8.60 15.92 -1.94
N LYS A 69 7.64 16.45 -1.18
CA LYS A 69 7.84 17.70 -0.42
C LYS A 69 9.00 17.57 0.57
N SER A 70 9.07 16.47 1.31
CA SER A 70 10.15 16.20 2.28
C SER A 70 11.50 16.09 1.60
N VAL A 71 11.60 15.30 0.54
CA VAL A 71 12.81 15.13 -0.26
C VAL A 71 13.26 16.45 -0.86
N ASN A 72 12.34 17.21 -1.43
CA ASN A 72 12.64 18.53 -1.98
C ASN A 72 13.18 19.51 -0.93
N LYS A 73 12.60 19.49 0.27
CA LYS A 73 13.10 20.30 1.39
C LYS A 73 14.52 19.90 1.79
N ALA A 74 14.85 18.61 1.73
CA ALA A 74 16.17 18.07 2.03
C ALA A 74 17.21 18.31 0.89
N GLY A 75 16.83 18.86 -0.24
CA GLY A 75 17.77 19.16 -1.33
C GLY A 75 17.49 18.43 -2.65
N GLY A 76 16.54 17.51 -2.65
CA GLY A 76 16.19 16.65 -3.78
C GLY A 76 16.91 15.30 -3.77
N ILE A 77 16.71 14.48 -4.78
CA ILE A 77 17.36 13.19 -4.96
C ILE A 77 18.65 13.41 -5.75
N ASN A 78 19.80 13.15 -5.17
CA ASN A 78 21.12 13.46 -5.76
C ASN A 78 21.22 14.92 -6.25
N GLY A 79 20.54 15.87 -5.56
CA GLY A 79 20.52 17.28 -5.93
C GLY A 79 19.48 17.66 -7.00
N HIS A 80 18.72 16.71 -7.53
CA HIS A 80 17.60 16.93 -8.43
C HIS A 80 16.31 17.14 -7.64
N LYS A 81 15.63 18.26 -7.86
CA LYS A 81 14.29 18.46 -7.29
C LYS A 81 13.28 17.60 -8.02
N VAL A 82 12.26 17.14 -7.32
CA VAL A 82 11.16 16.36 -7.89
C VAL A 82 9.97 17.30 -8.15
N THR A 83 9.47 17.30 -9.37
CA THR A 83 8.15 17.84 -9.70
C THR A 83 7.17 16.70 -9.67
N TYR A 84 6.20 16.77 -8.78
CA TYR A 84 5.12 15.79 -8.69
C TYR A 84 3.84 16.41 -9.22
N VAL A 85 3.18 15.71 -10.14
CA VAL A 85 1.87 16.07 -10.71
C VAL A 85 0.92 14.91 -10.49
N THR A 86 -0.36 15.18 -10.23
CA THR A 86 -1.38 14.15 -10.05
C THR A 86 -2.46 14.32 -11.10
N LEU A 87 -2.89 13.20 -11.68
CA LEU A 87 -4.02 13.06 -12.57
C LEU A 87 -5.07 12.18 -11.90
N ASN A 88 -6.33 12.32 -12.30
CA ASN A 88 -7.46 11.59 -11.74
C ASN A 88 -7.99 10.59 -12.75
N ASN A 89 -7.69 9.31 -12.55
CA ASN A 89 -8.18 8.23 -13.43
C ASN A 89 -9.66 7.88 -13.18
N GLN A 90 -10.28 8.42 -12.14
CA GLN A 90 -11.69 8.23 -11.81
C GLN A 90 -12.08 6.76 -11.58
N SER A 91 -11.14 5.92 -11.13
CA SER A 91 -11.30 4.46 -11.00
C SER A 91 -11.70 3.82 -12.35
N ASN A 92 -11.08 4.24 -13.44
CA ASN A 92 -11.47 3.85 -14.80
C ASN A 92 -10.26 3.57 -15.69
N ALA A 93 -10.16 2.33 -16.17
CA ALA A 93 -9.04 1.86 -16.97
C ALA A 93 -8.78 2.67 -18.26
N ALA A 94 -9.85 3.10 -18.95
CA ALA A 94 -9.68 3.91 -20.17
C ALA A 94 -9.18 5.33 -19.84
N GLN A 95 -9.54 5.89 -18.67
CA GLN A 95 -9.01 7.16 -18.21
C GLN A 95 -7.55 7.02 -17.79
N SER A 96 -7.19 5.91 -17.10
CA SER A 96 -5.82 5.62 -16.71
C SER A 96 -4.88 5.50 -17.93
N GLU A 97 -5.32 4.87 -19.02
CA GLU A 97 -4.58 4.88 -20.29
C GLU A 97 -4.31 6.32 -20.79
N LEU A 98 -5.33 7.17 -20.77
CA LEU A 98 -5.21 8.58 -21.20
C LEU A 98 -4.30 9.39 -20.26
N ASP A 99 -4.39 9.12 -18.95
CA ASP A 99 -3.56 9.80 -17.97
C ASP A 99 -2.10 9.34 -18.07
N ALA A 100 -1.83 8.06 -18.31
CA ALA A 100 -0.50 7.57 -18.62
C ALA A 100 0.10 8.25 -19.87
N GLN A 101 -0.68 8.36 -20.97
CA GLN A 101 -0.25 9.11 -22.15
C GLN A 101 0.09 10.56 -21.81
N LYS A 102 -0.75 11.23 -21.02
CA LYS A 102 -0.53 12.61 -20.60
C LYS A 102 0.71 12.75 -19.71
N CYS A 103 0.95 11.80 -18.81
CA CYS A 103 2.17 11.75 -18.00
C CYS A 103 3.42 11.74 -18.87
N VAL A 104 3.46 10.88 -19.91
CA VAL A 104 4.67 10.74 -20.74
C VAL A 104 4.79 11.82 -21.81
N GLU A 105 3.71 12.19 -22.47
CA GLU A 105 3.74 13.11 -23.62
C GLU A 105 3.69 14.59 -23.22
N THR A 106 2.92 14.93 -22.17
CA THR A 106 2.72 16.33 -21.76
C THR A 106 3.67 16.72 -20.63
N TYR A 107 3.78 15.87 -19.61
CA TYR A 107 4.62 16.17 -18.43
C TYR A 107 6.03 15.63 -18.55
N HIS A 108 6.32 14.78 -19.55
CA HIS A 108 7.62 14.13 -19.74
C HIS A 108 8.09 13.44 -18.47
N ALA A 109 7.18 12.73 -17.82
CA ALA A 109 7.44 12.03 -16.58
C ALA A 109 8.41 10.87 -16.78
N GLN A 110 9.38 10.74 -15.88
CA GLN A 110 10.27 9.58 -15.80
C GLN A 110 9.63 8.45 -14.98
N PHE A 111 8.67 8.80 -14.12
CA PHE A 111 7.98 7.87 -13.24
C PHE A 111 6.47 8.12 -13.27
N ILE A 112 5.70 7.05 -13.33
CA ILE A 112 4.27 7.03 -13.05
C ILE A 112 4.08 6.30 -11.71
N ILE A 113 3.31 6.88 -10.79
CA ILE A 113 2.93 6.30 -9.49
C ILE A 113 1.45 5.99 -9.54
N GLY A 114 1.07 4.78 -9.18
CA GLY A 114 -0.25 4.23 -9.43
C GLY A 114 -0.29 3.45 -10.75
N PRO A 115 -1.48 3.03 -11.20
CA PRO A 115 -2.77 3.11 -10.50
C PRO A 115 -2.94 2.12 -9.34
N GLU A 116 -4.10 2.22 -8.66
CA GLU A 116 -4.44 1.39 -7.50
C GLU A 116 -5.15 0.08 -7.89
N SER A 117 -5.74 0.00 -9.07
CA SER A 117 -6.39 -1.23 -9.53
C SER A 117 -5.58 -1.98 -10.57
N GLY A 118 -5.72 -3.31 -10.59
CA GLY A 118 -5.07 -4.16 -11.59
C GLY A 118 -5.50 -3.78 -13.01
N ALA A 119 -6.79 -3.54 -13.25
CA ALA A 119 -7.32 -3.19 -14.56
C ALA A 119 -6.78 -1.83 -15.07
N ASP A 120 -6.65 -0.86 -14.17
CA ASP A 120 -6.10 0.45 -14.49
C ASP A 120 -4.59 0.34 -14.77
N THR A 121 -3.87 -0.43 -13.97
CA THR A 121 -2.45 -0.73 -14.20
C THR A 121 -2.22 -1.41 -15.55
N GLU A 122 -3.04 -2.41 -15.90
CA GLU A 122 -2.98 -3.12 -17.18
C GLU A 122 -3.18 -2.18 -18.38
N SER A 123 -3.98 -1.13 -18.21
CA SER A 123 -4.22 -0.13 -19.25
C SER A 123 -3.08 0.90 -19.37
N ALA A 124 -2.48 1.32 -18.27
CA ALA A 124 -1.39 2.29 -18.23
C ALA A 124 -0.04 1.69 -18.65
N LEU A 125 0.23 0.43 -18.29
CA LEU A 125 1.53 -0.22 -18.45
C LEU A 125 2.05 -0.27 -19.90
N PRO A 126 1.26 -0.59 -20.94
CA PRO A 126 1.73 -0.55 -22.32
C PRO A 126 2.26 0.82 -22.75
N ILE A 127 1.65 1.90 -22.26
CA ILE A 127 2.09 3.28 -22.53
C ILE A 127 3.44 3.55 -21.85
N ALA A 128 3.57 3.17 -20.59
CA ALA A 128 4.83 3.29 -19.83
C ALA A 128 5.97 2.54 -20.52
N ILE A 129 5.73 1.30 -20.96
CA ILE A 129 6.71 0.48 -21.69
C ILE A 129 7.13 1.15 -23.02
N ALA A 130 6.17 1.62 -23.82
CA ALA A 130 6.42 2.23 -25.12
C ALA A 130 7.30 3.49 -25.00
N HIS A 131 7.14 4.24 -23.92
CA HIS A 131 7.86 5.50 -23.65
C HIS A 131 9.07 5.31 -22.72
N LYS A 132 9.35 4.10 -22.26
CA LYS A 132 10.44 3.79 -21.30
C LYS A 132 10.30 4.53 -19.98
N THR A 133 9.06 4.81 -19.56
CA THR A 133 8.73 5.44 -18.30
C THR A 133 8.52 4.35 -17.25
N ILE A 134 9.11 4.51 -16.06
CA ILE A 134 8.97 3.54 -14.97
C ILE A 134 7.62 3.72 -14.30
N LEU A 135 6.81 2.67 -14.25
CA LEU A 135 5.52 2.66 -13.56
C LEU A 135 5.67 1.88 -12.25
N ILE A 136 5.31 2.52 -11.14
CA ILE A 136 5.21 1.90 -9.81
C ILE A 136 3.72 1.76 -9.52
N SER A 137 3.18 0.56 -9.72
CA SER A 137 1.76 0.28 -9.47
C SER A 137 1.50 0.21 -7.97
N LEU A 138 0.41 0.81 -7.54
CA LEU A 138 -0.10 0.74 -6.17
C LEU A 138 -1.24 -0.29 -6.05
N SER A 139 -1.45 -1.10 -7.08
CA SER A 139 -2.41 -2.20 -7.04
C SER A 139 -1.83 -3.40 -6.29
N SER A 140 -2.51 -3.83 -5.24
CA SER A 140 -2.16 -5.05 -4.51
C SER A 140 -2.24 -6.27 -5.42
N GLY A 141 -1.19 -7.09 -5.47
CA GLY A 141 -1.18 -8.38 -6.18
C GLY A 141 -1.38 -8.30 -7.70
N TRP A 142 -1.19 -7.15 -8.35
CA TRP A 142 -1.45 -6.98 -9.78
C TRP A 142 -0.59 -7.88 -10.69
N GLN A 143 0.58 -8.28 -10.25
CA GLN A 143 1.43 -9.21 -10.99
C GLN A 143 0.83 -10.62 -11.15
N THR A 144 -0.09 -11.00 -10.26
CA THR A 144 -0.82 -12.27 -10.40
C THR A 144 -1.86 -12.24 -11.54
N ASN A 145 -2.13 -11.08 -12.12
CA ASN A 145 -3.11 -10.86 -13.18
C ASN A 145 -2.70 -11.37 -14.57
N GLY A 146 -1.68 -12.22 -14.66
CA GLY A 146 -1.40 -12.94 -15.89
C GLY A 146 -0.54 -12.20 -16.91
N TYR A 147 0.04 -11.06 -16.56
CA TYR A 147 1.13 -10.50 -17.37
C TYR A 147 2.32 -11.46 -17.37
N PRO A 148 2.87 -11.80 -18.55
CA PRO A 148 4.09 -12.61 -18.59
C PRO A 148 5.21 -11.90 -17.83
N ALA A 149 5.89 -12.60 -16.93
CA ALA A 149 6.97 -12.04 -16.12
C ALA A 149 8.05 -11.28 -16.93
N ASN A 150 8.21 -11.61 -18.22
CA ASN A 150 9.11 -10.94 -19.14
C ASN A 150 8.61 -9.56 -19.65
N GLU A 151 7.32 -9.26 -19.60
CA GLU A 151 6.77 -7.93 -19.94
C GLU A 151 6.80 -7.01 -18.72
N LEU A 152 6.49 -7.54 -17.54
CA LEU A 152 6.64 -6.87 -16.26
C LEU A 152 8.08 -6.43 -15.98
N THR A 153 9.05 -7.19 -16.50
CA THR A 153 10.47 -6.93 -16.28
C THR A 153 11.01 -5.68 -16.98
N SER A 154 10.18 -4.98 -17.80
CA SER A 154 10.72 -3.86 -18.55
C SER A 154 10.54 -2.53 -17.82
N TYR A 155 9.33 -2.12 -17.39
CA TYR A 155 9.10 -0.79 -16.83
C TYR A 155 8.00 -0.74 -15.76
N GLY A 156 7.39 -1.85 -15.38
CA GLY A 156 6.36 -1.93 -14.34
C GLY A 156 6.88 -2.61 -13.08
N PHE A 157 6.61 -2.04 -11.92
CA PHE A 157 6.98 -2.57 -10.62
C PHE A 157 5.80 -2.48 -9.65
N PRO A 158 5.62 -3.46 -8.74
CA PRO A 158 4.72 -3.29 -7.62
C PRO A 158 5.34 -2.29 -6.65
N GLY A 159 4.57 -1.30 -6.26
CA GLY A 159 4.95 -0.35 -5.21
C GLY A 159 4.43 -0.77 -3.84
N PHE A 160 3.63 -1.85 -3.78
CA PHE A 160 3.02 -2.31 -2.56
C PHE A 160 2.94 -3.85 -2.50
N TYR A 161 2.89 -4.40 -1.30
CA TYR A 161 2.76 -5.84 -1.07
C TYR A 161 1.32 -6.32 -1.31
N ASP A 162 1.10 -7.64 -1.28
CA ASP A 162 -0.24 -8.20 -1.37
C ASP A 162 -0.99 -7.99 -0.04
N VAL A 163 -1.59 -6.81 0.12
CA VAL A 163 -2.32 -6.43 1.32
C VAL A 163 -3.48 -7.39 1.62
N PHE A 164 -4.20 -7.84 0.62
CA PHE A 164 -5.31 -8.77 0.84
C PHE A 164 -4.84 -10.08 1.46
N ALA A 165 -3.74 -10.64 0.98
CA ALA A 165 -3.19 -11.88 1.55
C ALA A 165 -2.71 -11.66 2.99
N GLU A 166 -2.00 -10.57 3.27
CA GLU A 166 -1.47 -10.28 4.60
C GLU A 166 -2.58 -9.95 5.60
N ASP A 167 -3.62 -9.22 5.19
CA ASP A 167 -4.81 -8.95 6.00
C ASP A 167 -5.51 -10.25 6.43
N GLN A 168 -5.68 -11.18 5.49
CA GLN A 168 -6.28 -12.48 5.80
C GLN A 168 -5.39 -13.31 6.71
N ILE A 169 -4.07 -13.30 6.48
CA ILE A 169 -3.11 -13.98 7.35
C ILE A 169 -3.17 -13.39 8.77
N ALA A 170 -3.13 -12.06 8.89
CA ALA A 170 -3.22 -11.37 10.18
C ALA A 170 -4.54 -11.67 10.89
N SER A 171 -5.66 -11.64 10.17
CA SER A 171 -6.99 -11.95 10.70
C SER A 171 -7.08 -13.39 11.21
N VAL A 172 -6.53 -14.35 10.47
CA VAL A 172 -6.52 -15.76 10.89
C VAL A 172 -5.64 -15.95 12.12
N GLN A 173 -4.43 -15.40 12.10
CA GLN A 173 -3.47 -15.61 13.19
C GLN A 173 -3.85 -14.89 14.48
N ASN A 174 -4.42 -13.70 14.39
CA ASN A 174 -4.71 -12.85 15.55
C ASN A 174 -6.15 -12.96 16.06
N LEU A 175 -7.11 -13.40 15.23
CA LEU A 175 -8.51 -13.48 15.61
C LEU A 175 -9.07 -14.90 15.54
N ILE A 176 -8.99 -15.56 14.38
CA ILE A 176 -9.69 -16.82 14.14
C ILE A 176 -9.10 -17.94 15.01
N VAL A 177 -7.78 -18.14 14.94
CA VAL A 177 -7.08 -19.20 15.67
C VAL A 177 -7.15 -18.97 17.19
N PRO A 178 -6.78 -17.79 17.75
CA PRO A 178 -6.80 -17.58 19.20
C PRO A 178 -8.20 -17.64 19.81
N ARG A 179 -9.23 -17.24 19.05
CA ARG A 179 -10.63 -17.28 19.53
C ARG A 179 -11.36 -18.59 19.24
N HIS A 180 -10.67 -19.54 18.60
CA HIS A 180 -11.23 -20.83 18.23
C HIS A 180 -12.48 -20.71 17.35
N TYR A 181 -12.51 -19.74 16.45
CA TYR A 181 -13.57 -19.65 15.46
C TYR A 181 -13.42 -20.77 14.44
N THR A 182 -14.46 -21.58 14.30
CA THR A 182 -14.47 -22.73 13.39
C THR A 182 -15.34 -22.54 12.16
N ARG A 183 -16.12 -21.46 12.14
CA ARG A 183 -17.07 -21.14 11.06
C ARG A 183 -16.84 -19.70 10.61
N VAL A 184 -16.24 -19.56 9.47
CA VAL A 184 -15.81 -18.27 8.92
C VAL A 184 -16.58 -18.03 7.62
N ALA A 185 -17.03 -16.82 7.37
CA ALA A 185 -17.53 -16.38 6.07
C ALA A 185 -16.56 -15.39 5.43
N LEU A 186 -16.55 -15.35 4.11
CA LEU A 186 -15.83 -14.37 3.31
C LEU A 186 -16.83 -13.59 2.45
N LEU A 187 -16.79 -12.27 2.52
CA LEU A 187 -17.44 -11.37 1.57
C LEU A 187 -16.34 -10.70 0.74
N GLU A 188 -16.41 -10.87 -0.56
CA GLU A 188 -15.35 -10.52 -1.50
C GLU A 188 -15.91 -9.70 -2.65
N ASP A 189 -15.16 -8.73 -3.14
CA ASP A 189 -15.46 -8.03 -4.37
C ASP A 189 -15.11 -8.86 -5.62
N ASN A 190 -15.76 -8.56 -6.74
CA ASN A 190 -15.36 -9.10 -8.02
C ASN A 190 -14.31 -8.17 -8.67
N CYS A 191 -13.11 -8.20 -8.16
CA CYS A 191 -11.98 -7.42 -8.65
C CYS A 191 -11.02 -8.23 -9.56
N GLY A 192 -11.51 -9.29 -10.16
CA GLY A 192 -10.73 -10.11 -11.09
C GLY A 192 -9.78 -11.08 -10.41
N SER A 193 -8.57 -11.23 -10.94
CA SER A 193 -7.60 -12.22 -10.46
C SER A 193 -7.06 -11.93 -9.07
N VAL A 194 -7.00 -10.68 -8.66
CA VAL A 194 -6.57 -10.28 -7.30
C VAL A 194 -7.53 -10.89 -6.26
N CYS A 195 -8.82 -10.68 -6.41
CA CYS A 195 -9.82 -11.24 -5.51
C CYS A 195 -9.87 -12.78 -5.58
N LEU A 196 -9.65 -13.38 -6.75
CA LEU A 196 -9.52 -14.84 -6.86
C LEU A 196 -8.30 -15.37 -6.10
N ALA A 197 -7.18 -14.66 -6.12
CA ALA A 197 -5.99 -15.01 -5.35
C ALA A 197 -6.25 -14.90 -3.84
N ASN A 198 -6.94 -13.84 -3.39
CA ASN A 198 -7.36 -13.68 -2.00
C ASN A 198 -8.25 -14.84 -1.53
N GLN A 199 -9.25 -15.22 -2.33
CA GLN A 199 -10.08 -16.40 -2.03
C GLN A 199 -9.25 -17.68 -1.88
N ALA A 200 -8.27 -17.90 -2.76
CA ALA A 200 -7.38 -19.05 -2.68
C ALA A 200 -6.52 -19.01 -1.39
N THR A 201 -6.06 -17.82 -1.00
CA THR A 201 -5.35 -17.61 0.26
C THR A 201 -6.20 -17.99 1.46
N VAL A 202 -7.43 -17.48 1.55
CA VAL A 202 -8.36 -17.82 2.66
C VAL A 202 -8.68 -19.32 2.69
N GLN A 203 -8.87 -19.96 1.53
CA GLN A 203 -9.08 -21.40 1.44
C GLN A 203 -7.85 -22.19 1.93
N GLY A 204 -6.65 -21.74 1.57
CA GLY A 204 -5.40 -22.31 2.04
C GLY A 204 -5.23 -22.21 3.57
N LEU A 205 -5.53 -21.04 4.12
CA LEU A 205 -5.53 -20.79 5.57
C LEU A 205 -6.57 -21.66 6.29
N ALA A 206 -7.77 -21.79 5.75
CA ALA A 206 -8.82 -22.66 6.32
C ALA A 206 -8.36 -24.11 6.41
N ALA A 207 -7.74 -24.62 5.36
CA ALA A 207 -7.20 -25.98 5.33
C ALA A 207 -6.02 -26.16 6.31
N LYS A 208 -5.16 -25.15 6.45
CA LYS A 208 -3.98 -25.18 7.31
C LYS A 208 -4.35 -25.07 8.79
N ASP A 209 -5.24 -24.13 9.13
CA ASP A 209 -5.51 -23.72 10.51
C ASP A 209 -6.82 -24.32 11.07
N GLY A 210 -7.52 -25.13 10.27
CA GLY A 210 -8.58 -26.03 10.74
C GLY A 210 -9.94 -25.37 10.96
N PHE A 211 -10.24 -24.25 10.32
CA PHE A 211 -11.59 -23.68 10.30
C PHE A 211 -12.33 -24.00 8.99
N GLN A 212 -13.64 -23.82 8.99
CA GLN A 212 -14.50 -24.03 7.81
C GLN A 212 -14.89 -22.69 7.22
N LEU A 213 -14.61 -22.49 5.93
CA LEU A 213 -15.18 -21.41 5.15
C LEU A 213 -16.63 -21.80 4.80
N VAL A 214 -17.59 -21.37 5.64
CA VAL A 214 -18.99 -21.80 5.56
C VAL A 214 -19.80 -21.06 4.49
N SER A 215 -19.32 -19.90 4.06
CA SER A 215 -19.90 -19.13 2.96
C SER A 215 -18.83 -18.25 2.33
N THR A 216 -18.79 -18.20 1.02
CA THR A 216 -18.10 -17.16 0.25
C THR A 216 -19.17 -16.47 -0.60
N GLN A 217 -19.30 -15.17 -0.44
CA GLN A 217 -20.19 -14.35 -1.24
C GLN A 217 -19.37 -13.34 -2.01
N ILE A 218 -19.77 -13.10 -3.25
CA ILE A 218 -19.05 -12.17 -4.15
C ILE A 218 -20.00 -11.04 -4.49
N ASP A 219 -19.49 -9.84 -4.42
CA ASP A 219 -20.18 -8.61 -4.82
C ASP A 219 -19.52 -7.95 -6.03
N GLN A 220 -20.11 -6.90 -6.54
CA GLN A 220 -19.51 -6.09 -7.60
C GLN A 220 -18.90 -4.84 -6.98
N VAL A 221 -17.68 -4.51 -7.39
CA VAL A 221 -17.04 -3.25 -6.97
C VAL A 221 -17.98 -2.07 -7.25
N GLY A 222 -18.24 -1.25 -6.24
CA GLY A 222 -19.15 -0.12 -6.29
C GLY A 222 -20.64 -0.48 -6.13
N ALA A 223 -20.97 -1.69 -5.66
CA ALA A 223 -22.36 -2.06 -5.41
C ALA A 223 -23.01 -1.19 -4.32
N THR A 224 -24.26 -0.83 -4.56
CA THR A 224 -25.03 0.00 -3.63
C THR A 224 -25.96 -0.80 -2.72
N ASP A 225 -26.09 -2.10 -2.95
CA ASP A 225 -26.91 -3.05 -2.16
C ASP A 225 -26.28 -4.44 -2.19
N VAL A 226 -25.83 -4.91 -1.04
CA VAL A 226 -25.25 -6.25 -0.83
C VAL A 226 -26.14 -7.09 0.09
N THR A 227 -27.37 -6.68 0.33
CA THR A 227 -28.30 -7.38 1.21
C THR A 227 -28.50 -8.86 0.86
N PRO A 228 -28.62 -9.26 -0.42
CA PRO A 228 -28.75 -10.67 -0.78
C PRO A 228 -27.54 -11.51 -0.36
N GLN A 229 -26.33 -11.01 -0.56
CA GLN A 229 -25.07 -11.66 -0.18
C GLN A 229 -24.96 -11.78 1.34
N VAL A 230 -25.29 -10.71 2.07
CA VAL A 230 -25.31 -10.70 3.54
C VAL A 230 -26.28 -11.73 4.10
N LEU A 231 -27.51 -11.80 3.56
CA LEU A 231 -28.51 -12.77 4.02
C LEU A 231 -28.06 -14.22 3.74
N ALA A 232 -27.49 -14.49 2.56
CA ALA A 232 -26.97 -15.79 2.20
C ALA A 232 -25.81 -16.22 3.14
N MET A 233 -24.92 -15.28 3.44
CA MET A 233 -23.78 -15.49 4.32
C MET A 233 -24.24 -15.76 5.76
N LEU A 234 -25.11 -14.95 6.33
CA LEU A 234 -25.61 -15.09 7.69
C LEU A 234 -26.46 -16.36 7.88
N ALA A 235 -27.15 -16.84 6.83
CA ALA A 235 -27.87 -18.13 6.85
C ALA A 235 -26.92 -19.32 7.10
N ALA A 236 -25.64 -19.22 6.73
CA ALA A 236 -24.63 -20.21 7.03
C ALA A 236 -24.11 -20.14 8.47
N LYS A 237 -24.58 -19.20 9.28
CA LYS A 237 -24.22 -19.02 10.71
C LYS A 237 -22.71 -18.94 10.93
N PRO A 238 -22.01 -17.98 10.34
CA PRO A 238 -20.59 -17.74 10.62
C PRO A 238 -20.41 -17.18 12.05
N GLN A 239 -19.23 -17.33 12.59
CA GLN A 239 -18.80 -16.72 13.86
C GLN A 239 -18.05 -15.41 13.65
N ILE A 240 -17.49 -15.23 12.46
CA ILE A 240 -16.79 -14.03 12.01
C ILE A 240 -16.92 -13.93 10.49
N ILE A 241 -16.91 -12.71 9.98
CA ILE A 241 -16.87 -12.41 8.55
C ILE A 241 -15.52 -11.78 8.24
N LEU A 242 -14.83 -12.33 7.23
CA LEU A 242 -13.66 -11.72 6.62
C LEU A 242 -14.11 -10.88 5.44
N PHE A 243 -13.53 -9.69 5.28
CA PHE A 243 -13.72 -8.87 4.10
C PHE A 243 -12.53 -8.99 3.16
N GLY A 244 -12.83 -9.10 1.88
CA GLY A 244 -11.93 -8.89 0.75
C GLY A 244 -12.57 -7.84 -0.16
N LEU A 245 -12.97 -6.71 0.43
CA LEU A 245 -13.68 -5.62 -0.23
C LEU A 245 -12.74 -4.45 -0.48
N VAL A 246 -13.03 -3.69 -1.54
CA VAL A 246 -12.38 -2.40 -1.75
C VAL A 246 -12.73 -1.48 -0.57
N PRO A 247 -11.74 -0.94 0.15
CA PRO A 247 -11.98 -0.01 1.25
C PRO A 247 -12.79 1.21 0.81
N GLY A 248 -13.67 1.69 1.68
CA GLY A 248 -14.49 2.87 1.41
C GLY A 248 -15.96 2.53 1.16
N THR A 249 -16.50 2.79 -0.04
CA THR A 249 -17.95 2.68 -0.31
C THR A 249 -18.46 1.26 -0.13
N ASP A 250 -17.72 0.26 -0.61
CA ASP A 250 -18.14 -1.15 -0.62
C ASP A 250 -18.13 -1.71 0.81
N SER A 251 -17.06 -1.49 1.55
CA SER A 251 -16.96 -1.84 2.96
C SER A 251 -18.04 -1.16 3.80
N ILE A 252 -18.29 0.16 3.59
CA ILE A 252 -19.37 0.90 4.27
C ILE A 252 -20.73 0.29 3.98
N THR A 253 -21.02 -0.03 2.72
CA THR A 253 -22.28 -0.65 2.29
C THR A 253 -22.47 -2.02 2.94
N ALA A 254 -21.43 -2.84 2.95
CA ALA A 254 -21.43 -4.16 3.57
C ALA A 254 -21.64 -4.09 5.10
N ILE A 255 -20.87 -3.25 5.79
CA ILE A 255 -20.99 -3.05 7.24
C ILE A 255 -22.42 -2.66 7.60
N ARG A 256 -23.00 -1.69 6.92
CA ARG A 256 -24.37 -1.25 7.18
C ARG A 256 -25.39 -2.38 6.96
N ALA A 257 -25.26 -3.12 5.86
CA ALA A 257 -26.14 -4.25 5.55
C ALA A 257 -26.03 -5.36 6.61
N ILE A 258 -24.81 -5.72 7.03
CA ILE A 258 -24.57 -6.74 8.07
C ILE A 258 -25.14 -6.27 9.40
N ARG A 259 -24.86 -5.04 9.84
CA ARG A 259 -25.35 -4.51 11.12
C ARG A 259 -26.86 -4.38 11.20
N ALA A 260 -27.53 -4.18 10.08
CA ALA A 260 -28.99 -4.22 10.00
C ALA A 260 -29.57 -5.60 10.28
N GLN A 261 -28.83 -6.69 10.07
CA GLN A 261 -29.26 -8.08 10.27
C GLN A 261 -28.66 -8.70 11.53
N ASP A 262 -27.37 -8.46 11.79
CA ASP A 262 -26.66 -8.90 12.99
C ASP A 262 -25.77 -7.77 13.51
N PRO A 263 -26.21 -7.05 14.58
CA PRO A 263 -25.47 -5.91 15.10
C PRO A 263 -24.16 -6.30 15.83
N SER A 264 -23.92 -7.59 16.06
CA SER A 264 -22.88 -8.07 16.96
C SER A 264 -21.83 -8.97 16.32
N ILE A 265 -22.07 -9.48 15.13
CA ILE A 265 -21.12 -10.39 14.49
C ILE A 265 -19.75 -9.72 14.28
N PRO A 266 -18.65 -10.38 14.66
CA PRO A 266 -17.31 -9.88 14.37
C PRO A 266 -17.06 -9.76 12.87
N ILE A 267 -16.39 -8.69 12.46
CA ILE A 267 -15.95 -8.45 11.08
C ILE A 267 -14.46 -8.17 11.14
N SER A 268 -13.68 -8.84 10.30
CA SER A 268 -12.31 -8.44 10.02
C SER A 268 -12.31 -7.70 8.70
N GLU A 269 -11.85 -6.47 8.73
CA GLU A 269 -11.86 -5.50 7.65
C GLU A 269 -10.43 -5.11 7.31
N CYS A 270 -10.21 -4.64 6.10
CA CYS A 270 -8.92 -4.12 5.70
C CYS A 270 -8.68 -2.71 6.29
N SER A 271 -7.53 -2.20 6.00
CA SER A 271 -7.05 -0.88 6.35
C SER A 271 -7.91 0.27 5.82
N ALA A 272 -7.62 1.47 6.28
CA ALA A 272 -8.37 2.71 6.04
C ALA A 272 -9.76 2.80 6.70
N CYS A 273 -10.25 1.73 7.29
CA CYS A 273 -11.54 1.69 7.96
C CYS A 273 -11.51 2.33 9.37
N GLU A 274 -10.34 2.63 9.88
CA GLU A 274 -10.10 3.38 11.11
C GLU A 274 -10.24 4.90 10.95
N LEU A 275 -10.31 5.41 9.73
CA LEU A 275 -10.45 6.85 9.48
C LEU A 275 -11.73 7.40 10.09
N PRO A 276 -11.68 8.57 10.77
CA PRO A 276 -12.88 9.21 11.30
C PRO A 276 -13.96 9.48 10.26
N SER A 277 -13.58 9.78 9.02
CA SER A 277 -14.49 9.96 7.88
C SER A 277 -15.21 8.66 7.53
N PHE A 278 -14.49 7.52 7.48
CA PHE A 278 -15.06 6.20 7.25
C PHE A 278 -16.04 5.83 8.37
N ILE A 279 -15.61 5.93 9.64
CA ILE A 279 -16.45 5.62 10.81
C ILE A 279 -17.75 6.44 10.77
N SER A 280 -17.64 7.73 10.47
CA SER A 280 -18.81 8.60 10.32
C SER A 280 -19.71 8.17 9.18
N ALA A 281 -19.14 7.84 8.03
CA ALA A 281 -19.88 7.39 6.86
C ALA A 281 -20.53 6.02 7.09
N ALA A 282 -19.90 5.10 7.80
CA ALA A 282 -20.47 3.80 8.16
C ALA A 282 -21.70 3.90 9.07
N GLY A 283 -21.87 5.02 9.79
CA GLY A 283 -23.00 5.25 10.70
C GLY A 283 -22.59 5.53 12.15
N GLY A 284 -21.31 5.77 12.36
CA GLY A 284 -20.71 6.13 13.64
C GLY A 284 -20.21 4.94 14.46
N ALA A 285 -19.61 5.23 15.59
CA ALA A 285 -18.90 4.26 16.43
C ALA A 285 -19.75 3.04 16.84
N SER A 286 -21.05 3.21 17.03
CA SER A 286 -21.92 2.08 17.41
C SER A 286 -22.04 1.01 16.33
N VAL A 287 -21.93 1.39 15.06
CA VAL A 287 -21.96 0.48 13.91
C VAL A 287 -20.65 -0.25 13.75
N MET A 288 -19.55 0.40 14.16
CA MET A 288 -18.18 -0.11 14.03
C MET A 288 -17.75 -1.04 15.18
N GLN A 289 -18.64 -1.35 16.12
CA GLN A 289 -18.31 -2.28 17.22
C GLN A 289 -18.00 -3.69 16.70
N ASN A 290 -16.99 -4.35 17.29
CA ASN A 290 -16.48 -5.67 16.87
C ASN A 290 -15.98 -5.69 15.41
N ILE A 291 -15.49 -4.57 14.90
CA ILE A 291 -14.75 -4.53 13.65
C ILE A 291 -13.25 -4.44 13.97
N TYR A 292 -12.49 -5.33 13.36
CA TYR A 292 -11.06 -5.48 13.51
C TYR A 292 -10.42 -5.01 12.19
N VAL A 293 -9.47 -4.12 12.28
CA VAL A 293 -8.78 -3.51 11.14
C VAL A 293 -7.27 -3.69 11.29
N LEU A 294 -6.52 -3.59 10.22
CA LEU A 294 -5.08 -3.42 10.32
C LEU A 294 -4.78 -2.10 11.02
N GLY A 295 -3.81 -2.12 11.93
CA GLY A 295 -3.49 -0.98 12.76
C GLY A 295 -2.99 0.22 11.98
N SER A 296 -3.23 1.40 12.53
CA SER A 296 -2.70 2.65 12.00
C SER A 296 -1.17 2.67 11.98
N MET A 297 -0.60 3.53 11.14
CA MET A 297 0.86 3.74 11.12
C MET A 297 1.41 4.18 12.48
N GLN A 298 0.59 4.78 13.35
CA GLN A 298 0.98 5.11 14.72
C GLN A 298 1.15 3.85 15.59
N ASP A 299 0.30 2.84 15.40
CA ASP A 299 0.41 1.59 16.13
C ASP A 299 1.52 0.70 15.59
N TRP A 300 1.76 0.73 14.28
CA TRP A 300 2.96 0.12 13.69
C TRP A 300 4.24 0.75 14.25
N LEU A 301 4.29 2.09 14.36
CA LEU A 301 5.40 2.78 15.00
C LEU A 301 5.55 2.33 16.45
N THR A 302 4.46 2.26 17.21
CA THR A 302 4.48 1.84 18.62
C THR A 302 4.99 0.39 18.75
N ALA A 303 4.59 -0.50 17.87
CA ALA A 303 5.09 -1.87 17.83
C ALA A 303 6.58 -1.93 17.48
N ALA A 304 7.00 -1.23 16.44
CA ALA A 304 8.40 -1.18 16.00
C ALA A 304 9.33 -0.55 17.04
N GLU A 305 8.87 0.45 17.81
CA GLU A 305 9.64 1.05 18.92
C GLU A 305 9.88 0.08 20.09
N GLN A 306 8.98 -0.87 20.31
CA GLN A 306 9.14 -1.91 21.32
C GLN A 306 10.07 -3.03 20.87
N GLY A 307 10.36 -3.09 19.57
CA GLY A 307 11.24 -4.07 18.97
C GLY A 307 12.71 -3.88 19.31
N THR A 308 13.47 -4.96 19.27
CA THR A 308 14.90 -4.99 19.64
C THR A 308 15.84 -5.23 18.47
N SER A 309 15.33 -5.76 17.36
CA SER A 309 16.09 -6.05 16.15
C SER A 309 16.55 -4.78 15.43
N ALA A 310 17.55 -4.89 14.59
CA ALA A 310 18.00 -3.78 13.74
C ALA A 310 16.90 -3.40 12.71
N GLN A 311 16.11 -4.37 12.28
CA GLN A 311 15.03 -4.20 11.35
C GLN A 311 13.89 -3.38 11.97
N GLU A 312 13.36 -3.78 13.12
CA GLU A 312 12.31 -3.03 13.83
C GLU A 312 12.73 -1.58 14.13
N LYS A 313 14.00 -1.37 14.47
CA LYS A 313 14.55 0.00 14.65
C LYS A 313 14.59 0.80 13.35
N ALA A 314 14.88 0.15 12.23
CA ALA A 314 14.84 0.80 10.92
C ALA A 314 13.41 1.18 10.53
N THR A 315 12.45 0.27 10.73
CA THR A 315 11.01 0.51 10.55
C THR A 315 10.54 1.69 11.41
N ALA A 316 10.85 1.70 12.70
CA ALA A 316 10.48 2.82 13.57
C ALA A 316 11.08 4.16 13.10
N THR A 317 12.31 4.14 12.58
CA THR A 317 12.96 5.35 12.05
C THR A 317 12.25 5.84 10.78
N GLY A 318 11.90 4.94 9.86
CA GLY A 318 11.15 5.23 8.64
C GLY A 318 9.77 5.79 8.94
N LEU A 319 9.01 5.12 9.82
CA LEU A 319 7.67 5.56 10.23
C LEU A 319 7.67 6.94 10.88
N LYS A 320 8.67 7.27 11.71
CA LYS A 320 8.82 8.63 12.25
C LYS A 320 9.06 9.67 11.15
N ALA A 321 9.87 9.34 10.15
CA ALA A 321 10.13 10.23 9.03
C ALA A 321 8.87 10.43 8.18
N TYR A 322 8.12 9.36 7.93
CA TYR A 322 6.83 9.40 7.23
C TYR A 322 5.82 10.29 7.97
N MET A 323 5.55 10.04 9.25
CA MET A 323 4.61 10.84 10.04
C MET A 323 5.01 12.31 10.15
N ALA A 324 6.30 12.58 10.28
CA ALA A 324 6.82 13.95 10.25
C ALA A 324 6.62 14.60 8.87
N GLY A 325 6.77 13.84 7.79
CA GLY A 325 6.51 14.27 6.42
C GLY A 325 5.04 14.61 6.19
N MET A 326 4.14 13.73 6.60
CA MET A 326 2.69 13.93 6.55
C MET A 326 2.30 15.22 7.30
N THR A 327 2.75 15.39 8.53
CA THR A 327 2.51 16.61 9.32
C THR A 327 3.07 17.85 8.62
N ALA A 328 4.28 17.79 8.07
CA ALA A 328 4.90 18.91 7.36
C ALA A 328 4.19 19.26 6.04
N ALA A 329 3.50 18.31 5.43
CA ALA A 329 2.65 18.52 4.26
C ALA A 329 1.28 19.14 4.61
N GLY A 330 0.96 19.30 5.90
CA GLY A 330 -0.33 19.81 6.39
C GLY A 330 -1.37 18.72 6.60
N LEU A 331 -0.96 17.46 6.55
CA LEU A 331 -1.77 16.28 6.82
C LEU A 331 -1.56 15.85 8.27
N GLY A 332 -2.64 15.58 9.00
CA GLY A 332 -2.55 15.10 10.38
C GLY A 332 -2.19 13.62 10.46
N ASN A 333 -1.94 13.13 11.69
CA ASN A 333 -1.67 11.70 11.91
C ASN A 333 -2.87 10.80 11.52
N GLU A 334 -4.07 11.36 11.53
CA GLU A 334 -5.29 10.69 11.07
C GLU A 334 -5.29 10.31 9.58
N ASN A 335 -4.38 10.90 8.81
CA ASN A 335 -4.19 10.58 7.39
C ASN A 335 -2.94 9.70 7.17
N ALA A 336 -2.24 9.34 8.24
CA ALA A 336 -1.08 8.45 8.21
C ALA A 336 -1.58 7.01 8.37
N ILE A 337 -2.14 6.47 7.31
CA ILE A 337 -2.68 5.12 7.19
C ILE A 337 -1.87 4.32 6.16
N ASP A 338 -2.10 3.02 6.07
CA ASP A 338 -1.36 2.16 5.15
C ASP A 338 -1.49 2.58 3.69
N ASN A 339 -2.68 2.96 3.19
CA ASN A 339 -2.79 3.44 1.80
C ASN A 339 -1.93 4.69 1.56
N SER A 340 -1.84 5.64 2.50
CA SER A 340 -0.91 6.76 2.32
C SER A 340 0.57 6.35 2.47
N GLN A 341 0.85 5.22 3.13
CA GLN A 341 2.16 4.58 3.10
C GLN A 341 2.54 4.15 1.68
N GLU A 342 1.62 3.58 0.90
CA GLU A 342 1.88 3.10 -0.46
C GLU A 342 2.47 4.19 -1.34
N GLY A 343 1.84 5.35 -1.38
CA GLY A 343 2.35 6.50 -2.12
C GLY A 343 3.71 7.01 -1.61
N TRP A 344 3.93 6.99 -0.30
CA TRP A 344 5.23 7.33 0.29
C TRP A 344 6.31 6.31 -0.10
N ASP A 345 6.00 5.02 -0.04
CA ASP A 345 6.92 3.92 -0.35
C ASP A 345 7.32 3.93 -1.83
N ALA A 346 6.40 4.22 -2.74
CA ALA A 346 6.73 4.42 -4.15
C ALA A 346 7.79 5.53 -4.33
N GLY A 347 7.67 6.61 -3.58
CA GLY A 347 8.68 7.67 -3.53
C GLY A 347 10.02 7.20 -2.97
N LEU A 348 10.01 6.36 -1.93
CA LEU A 348 11.22 5.76 -1.36
C LEU A 348 11.93 4.86 -2.37
N GLU A 349 11.20 4.00 -3.06
CA GLU A 349 11.72 3.10 -4.09
C GLU A 349 12.40 3.87 -5.23
N ILE A 350 11.72 4.90 -5.74
CA ILE A 350 12.26 5.80 -6.78
C ILE A 350 13.55 6.46 -6.29
N SER A 351 13.53 7.01 -5.09
CA SER A 351 14.69 7.69 -4.52
C SER A 351 15.87 6.77 -4.32
N TRP A 352 15.63 5.58 -3.76
CA TRP A 352 16.65 4.56 -3.59
C TRP A 352 17.26 4.15 -4.93
N ALA A 353 16.43 3.87 -5.92
CA ALA A 353 16.90 3.42 -7.23
C ALA A 353 17.76 4.46 -7.93
N ILE A 354 17.36 5.75 -7.89
CA ILE A 354 18.15 6.87 -8.44
C ILE A 354 19.48 7.03 -7.68
N GLN A 355 19.47 6.91 -6.35
CA GLN A 355 20.69 6.99 -5.53
C GLN A 355 21.64 5.83 -5.86
N GLN A 356 21.14 4.61 -6.02
CA GLN A 356 21.94 3.43 -6.39
C GLN A 356 22.45 3.50 -7.84
N ALA A 357 21.67 4.12 -8.74
CA ALA A 357 22.09 4.33 -10.13
C ALA A 357 23.16 5.43 -10.25
N GLY A 358 23.12 6.44 -9.38
CA GLY A 358 24.03 7.58 -9.43
C GLY A 358 23.81 8.52 -10.63
N ASN A 359 22.71 8.31 -11.37
CA ASN A 359 22.33 9.09 -12.56
C ASN A 359 20.82 8.96 -12.82
N LEU A 360 20.29 9.68 -13.82
CA LEU A 360 18.88 9.65 -14.22
C LEU A 360 18.62 8.79 -15.48
N ASN A 361 19.49 7.84 -15.80
CA ASN A 361 19.24 6.93 -16.92
C ASN A 361 18.20 5.88 -16.51
N GLU A 362 17.07 5.85 -17.22
CA GLU A 362 15.91 5.01 -16.91
C GLU A 362 16.26 3.54 -16.87
N THR A 363 17.09 3.06 -17.82
CA THR A 363 17.53 1.65 -17.86
C THR A 363 18.34 1.28 -16.63
N THR A 364 19.23 2.18 -16.17
CA THR A 364 20.04 1.93 -14.97
C THR A 364 19.17 1.93 -13.72
N ILE A 365 18.23 2.86 -13.63
CA ILE A 365 17.27 2.96 -12.51
C ILE A 365 16.38 1.71 -12.46
N MET A 366 15.83 1.31 -13.61
CA MET A 366 15.04 0.09 -13.75
C MET A 366 15.81 -1.15 -13.26
N GLN A 367 17.10 -1.29 -13.67
CA GLN A 367 17.95 -2.39 -13.19
C GLN A 367 18.12 -2.38 -11.66
N LYS A 368 18.12 -1.20 -11.03
CA LYS A 368 18.17 -1.11 -9.56
C LYS A 368 16.87 -1.56 -8.94
N LEU A 369 15.72 -1.11 -9.47
CA LEU A 369 14.41 -1.54 -8.99
C LEU A 369 14.17 -3.05 -9.12
N GLN A 370 14.76 -3.70 -10.12
CA GLN A 370 14.75 -5.16 -10.27
C GLN A 370 15.45 -5.91 -9.13
N HIS A 371 16.29 -5.22 -8.39
CA HIS A 371 17.06 -5.75 -7.26
C HIS A 371 16.85 -4.90 -6.00
N LEU A 372 15.62 -4.43 -5.80
CA LEU A 372 15.27 -3.66 -4.63
C LEU A 372 15.42 -4.53 -3.38
N ASP A 373 16.30 -4.11 -2.47
CA ASP A 373 16.55 -4.75 -1.17
C ASP A 373 16.56 -3.66 -0.10
N ILE A 374 15.37 -3.28 0.35
CA ILE A 374 15.17 -2.23 1.35
C ILE A 374 13.99 -2.55 2.26
N ASN A 375 13.97 -1.87 3.41
CA ASN A 375 12.80 -1.78 4.27
C ASN A 375 12.07 -0.46 3.96
N THR A 376 10.85 -0.55 3.40
CA THR A 376 9.96 0.57 3.20
C THR A 376 8.89 0.58 4.28
N LEU A 377 9.15 1.27 5.39
CA LEU A 377 8.22 1.46 6.52
C LEU A 377 7.69 0.16 7.15
N GLY A 378 8.39 -0.96 7.02
CA GLY A 378 7.98 -2.26 7.56
C GLY A 378 7.83 -3.35 6.51
N ILE A 379 7.77 -3.00 5.23
CA ILE A 379 7.81 -3.95 4.13
C ILE A 379 9.27 -4.23 3.77
N LEU A 380 9.64 -5.50 3.82
CA LEU A 380 11.02 -5.94 3.61
C LEU A 380 11.18 -6.50 2.21
N TRP A 381 11.43 -5.63 1.27
CA TRP A 381 11.65 -6.01 -0.12
C TRP A 381 12.96 -6.76 -0.31
N ASP A 382 12.93 -7.83 -1.11
CA ASP A 382 14.09 -8.57 -1.59
C ASP A 382 13.88 -8.99 -3.06
N ARG A 383 13.53 -8.02 -3.91
CA ARG A 383 13.20 -8.24 -5.31
C ARG A 383 14.32 -8.91 -6.09
N THR A 384 13.94 -9.77 -7.01
CA THR A 384 14.82 -10.38 -8.00
C THR A 384 14.26 -10.15 -9.40
N PRO A 385 15.10 -10.23 -10.47
CA PRO A 385 14.60 -10.10 -11.85
C PRO A 385 13.56 -11.13 -12.29
N SER A 386 13.35 -12.18 -11.51
CA SER A 386 12.35 -13.21 -11.74
C SER A 386 11.14 -13.10 -10.81
N ASN A 387 11.21 -12.24 -9.79
CA ASN A 387 10.13 -12.01 -8.83
C ASN A 387 10.21 -10.58 -8.26
N TYR A 388 9.37 -9.70 -8.75
CA TYR A 388 9.31 -8.31 -8.30
C TYR A 388 8.42 -8.09 -7.08
N GLU A 389 7.57 -9.07 -6.76
CA GLU A 389 6.75 -9.07 -5.54
C GLU A 389 7.47 -9.71 -4.33
N SER A 390 8.76 -10.05 -4.46
CA SER A 390 9.47 -10.70 -3.38
C SER A 390 9.67 -9.75 -2.21
N TYR A 391 9.08 -10.10 -1.08
CA TYR A 391 9.32 -9.49 0.22
C TYR A 391 9.45 -10.59 1.29
N THR A 392 10.20 -10.33 2.35
CA THR A 392 10.49 -11.32 3.39
C THR A 392 9.62 -11.17 4.64
N GLY A 393 8.83 -10.13 4.72
CA GLY A 393 7.88 -9.91 5.80
C GLY A 393 7.25 -8.53 5.79
N VAL A 394 6.12 -8.43 6.47
CA VAL A 394 5.40 -7.19 6.77
C VAL A 394 5.22 -7.10 8.28
N GLU A 395 5.51 -5.95 8.85
CA GLU A 395 5.33 -5.68 10.28
C GLU A 395 3.99 -4.97 10.48
N ALA A 396 2.91 -5.72 10.63
CA ALA A 396 1.56 -5.19 10.80
C ALA A 396 1.03 -5.41 12.22
N ALA A 397 0.19 -4.49 12.69
CA ALA A 397 -0.52 -4.59 13.95
C ALA A 397 -2.04 -4.50 13.71
N MET A 398 -2.82 -5.24 14.49
CA MET A 398 -4.28 -5.16 14.41
C MET A 398 -4.86 -4.22 15.46
N GLU A 399 -5.93 -3.56 15.10
CA GLU A 399 -6.72 -2.70 15.98
C GLU A 399 -8.15 -3.19 16.11
N ILE A 400 -8.81 -2.75 17.15
CA ILE A 400 -10.27 -2.83 17.31
C ILE A 400 -10.82 -1.43 17.49
N ILE A 401 -11.93 -1.14 16.84
CA ILE A 401 -12.60 0.14 17.01
C ILE A 401 -13.44 0.10 18.27
N SER A 402 -13.10 0.97 19.20
CA SER A 402 -13.81 1.10 20.50
C SER A 402 -15.23 1.63 20.31
N PRO A 403 -16.13 1.48 21.32
CA PRO A 403 -17.46 2.08 21.27
C PRO A 403 -17.48 3.60 21.12
N SER A 404 -16.38 4.28 21.44
CA SER A 404 -16.22 5.72 21.21
C SER A 404 -15.78 6.08 19.77
N GLY A 405 -15.51 5.09 18.92
CA GLY A 405 -14.98 5.27 17.56
C GLY A 405 -13.48 5.48 17.53
N THR A 406 -12.78 5.20 18.62
CA THR A 406 -11.32 5.34 18.68
C THR A 406 -10.69 3.98 18.44
N PRO A 407 -9.85 3.82 17.41
CA PRO A 407 -9.03 2.63 17.23
C PRO A 407 -8.10 2.41 18.42
N SER A 408 -7.78 1.17 18.73
CA SER A 408 -6.82 0.79 19.76
C SER A 408 -6.24 -0.59 19.46
N LEU A 409 -4.96 -0.77 19.74
CA LEU A 409 -4.27 -2.05 19.53
C LEU A 409 -5.06 -3.21 20.14
N TYR A 410 -5.31 -4.20 19.31
CA TYR A 410 -5.88 -5.48 19.74
C TYR A 410 -4.77 -6.32 20.39
N LYS A 411 -5.00 -6.78 21.62
CA LYS A 411 -4.05 -7.57 22.43
C LYS A 411 -4.62 -8.95 22.74
#